data_43b7b81ca6daceb6f716ee7c74ca7cb8
#
_entry.id   43b7b81ca6daceb6f716ee7c74ca7cb8
#
_cell.length_a   1.000
_cell.length_b   1.000
_cell.length_c   1.000
_cell.angle_alpha   90.00
_cell.angle_beta   90.00
_cell.angle_gamma   90.00
#
_symmetry.space_group_name_H-M   'P 1'
#
loop_
_entity.id
_entity.type
_entity.pdbx_description
1 polymer ?
#
loop_
_entity_poly.entity_id
_entity_poly.type
_entity_poly.pdbx_seq_one_letter_code
_entity_poly.pdbx_strand_id
1 'polypeptide(L)'
;MTGYHVAKHLLKKNIEVIPLNNYKKPTVAFADIDITDEFIEYHSNQYHQTNVLGVLTRSVWCIDIDVDHEDGKNGFESLKQIPYYDELVTNAQNTLVQTTASGGKHIIFKKHDNIEYGQKLGYLPSVDIKAHHNNYFVLAGSRTVKGLYKHNGVNVSVYQGEFEKRIFSKAGNYTQQVLEPYSIKRALPNYSFSHVSGGKVGEGKRAYQRIIDGQSEYRNDDLYKAVSYAVQCNVDIEPLRILIGDNKNGDVISEREWEATVRSASR
;
A
#
# COMPACT_ATOMS: atom_id res chain seq x y z
N MET A 1 -11.17 24.82 -12.55
CA MET A 1 -9.78 24.51 -12.98
C MET A 1 -9.78 23.04 -13.35
N THR A 2 -9.34 22.66 -14.56
CA THR A 2 -9.30 21.24 -14.99
C THR A 2 -8.09 20.53 -14.39
N GLY A 3 -8.11 19.19 -14.38
CA GLY A 3 -6.98 18.39 -13.93
C GLY A 3 -5.67 18.73 -14.64
N TYR A 4 -5.74 19.08 -15.93
CA TYR A 4 -4.60 19.56 -16.72
C TYR A 4 -3.91 20.80 -16.10
N HIS A 5 -4.68 21.85 -15.78
CA HIS A 5 -4.11 23.07 -15.20
C HIS A 5 -3.53 22.82 -13.79
N VAL A 6 -4.17 21.94 -13.02
CA VAL A 6 -3.66 21.55 -11.69
C VAL A 6 -2.35 20.81 -11.84
N ALA A 7 -2.24 19.86 -12.78
CA ALA A 7 -1.03 19.09 -13.02
C ALA A 7 0.15 19.99 -13.41
N LYS A 8 -0.04 20.91 -14.38
CA LYS A 8 0.97 21.90 -14.81
C LYS A 8 1.40 22.81 -13.66
N HIS A 9 0.45 23.22 -12.79
CA HIS A 9 0.78 24.06 -11.64
C HIS A 9 1.59 23.31 -10.59
N LEU A 10 1.24 22.04 -10.30
CA LEU A 10 1.92 21.21 -9.31
C LEU A 10 3.31 20.78 -9.78
N LEU A 11 3.46 20.50 -11.08
CA LEU A 11 4.75 20.16 -11.67
C LEU A 11 5.79 21.26 -11.45
N LYS A 12 5.40 22.55 -11.58
CA LYS A 12 6.28 23.70 -11.28
C LYS A 12 6.76 23.75 -9.83
N LYS A 13 6.14 22.98 -8.94
CA LYS A 13 6.50 22.82 -7.52
C LYS A 13 7.18 21.48 -7.25
N ASN A 14 7.62 20.76 -8.28
CA ASN A 14 8.19 19.41 -8.23
C ASN A 14 7.22 18.38 -7.59
N ILE A 15 5.91 18.57 -7.79
CA ILE A 15 4.88 17.64 -7.38
C ILE A 15 4.31 16.98 -8.61
N GLU A 16 4.61 15.72 -8.80
CA GLU A 16 4.16 14.94 -9.93
C GLU A 16 2.80 14.33 -9.65
N VAL A 17 1.88 14.51 -10.58
CA VAL A 17 0.52 13.97 -10.49
C VAL A 17 0.13 13.24 -11.76
N ILE A 18 -0.70 12.22 -11.63
CA ILE A 18 -1.25 11.43 -12.73
C ILE A 18 -2.78 11.50 -12.76
N PRO A 19 -3.40 11.41 -13.94
CA PRO A 19 -4.85 11.39 -14.06
C PRO A 19 -5.40 10.03 -13.63
N LEU A 20 -6.42 10.05 -12.78
CA LEU A 20 -7.13 8.86 -12.32
C LEU A 20 -8.58 8.90 -12.81
N ASN A 21 -9.21 7.74 -12.91
CA ASN A 21 -10.65 7.66 -13.06
C ASN A 21 -11.37 7.81 -11.70
N ASN A 22 -12.70 7.86 -11.71
CA ASN A 22 -13.52 8.01 -10.50
C ASN A 22 -13.39 6.85 -9.48
N TYR A 23 -12.82 5.71 -9.91
CA TYR A 23 -12.49 4.56 -9.07
C TYR A 23 -11.04 4.58 -8.58
N LYS A 24 -10.35 5.70 -8.72
CA LYS A 24 -8.96 5.92 -8.29
C LYS A 24 -7.92 5.09 -9.07
N LYS A 25 -8.26 4.57 -10.26
CA LYS A 25 -7.33 3.82 -11.12
C LYS A 25 -6.65 4.78 -12.10
N PRO A 26 -5.33 4.68 -12.32
CA PRO A 26 -4.62 5.49 -13.33
C PRO A 26 -5.19 5.28 -14.73
N THR A 27 -5.27 6.36 -15.51
CA THR A 27 -5.73 6.33 -16.90
C THR A 27 -4.59 6.43 -17.89
N VAL A 28 -3.36 6.51 -17.40
CA VAL A 28 -2.10 6.53 -18.17
C VAL A 28 -1.09 5.57 -17.54
N ALA A 29 -0.15 5.08 -18.33
CA ALA A 29 1.05 4.40 -17.79
C ALA A 29 1.96 5.46 -17.15
N PHE A 30 2.52 5.18 -15.97
CA PHE A 30 3.32 6.14 -15.21
C PHE A 30 4.50 5.49 -14.45
N ALA A 31 4.49 4.15 -14.29
CA ALA A 31 5.53 3.47 -13.55
C ALA A 31 6.90 3.66 -14.26
N ASP A 32 7.88 4.13 -13.49
CA ASP A 32 9.24 4.43 -13.95
C ASP A 32 9.32 5.46 -15.11
N ILE A 33 8.27 6.29 -15.25
CA ILE A 33 8.20 7.37 -16.25
C ILE A 33 8.18 8.71 -15.52
N ASP A 34 9.07 9.62 -15.90
CA ASP A 34 9.08 10.99 -15.37
C ASP A 34 7.86 11.78 -15.88
N ILE A 35 7.17 12.42 -14.97
CA ILE A 35 6.02 13.26 -15.31
C ILE A 35 6.55 14.66 -15.65
N THR A 36 6.85 14.87 -16.92
CA THR A 36 7.34 16.14 -17.45
C THR A 36 6.20 16.99 -18.05
N ASP A 37 6.53 18.20 -18.49
CA ASP A 37 5.58 19.02 -19.25
C ASP A 37 5.14 18.33 -20.54
N GLU A 38 6.06 17.66 -21.24
CA GLU A 38 5.78 16.90 -22.46
C GLU A 38 4.87 15.70 -22.18
N PHE A 39 5.07 15.02 -21.05
CA PHE A 39 4.17 13.93 -20.63
C PHE A 39 2.75 14.44 -20.41
N ILE A 40 2.58 15.57 -19.71
CA ILE A 40 1.27 16.17 -19.45
C ILE A 40 0.61 16.63 -20.75
N GLU A 41 1.36 17.21 -21.69
CA GLU A 41 0.86 17.61 -23.01
C GLU A 41 0.41 16.38 -23.82
N TYR A 42 1.24 15.35 -23.90
CA TYR A 42 0.91 14.12 -24.63
C TYR A 42 -0.37 13.45 -24.10
N HIS A 43 -0.57 13.48 -22.78
CA HIS A 43 -1.74 12.93 -22.11
C HIS A 43 -2.81 13.99 -21.77
N SER A 44 -2.80 15.15 -22.44
CA SER A 44 -3.68 16.29 -22.10
C SER A 44 -5.16 15.92 -22.05
N ASN A 45 -5.62 15.06 -22.96
CA ASN A 45 -7.02 14.60 -22.98
C ASN A 45 -7.41 13.89 -21.66
N GLN A 46 -6.59 12.98 -21.15
CA GLN A 46 -6.85 12.27 -19.91
C GLN A 46 -6.89 13.23 -18.70
N TYR A 47 -5.98 14.21 -18.66
CA TYR A 47 -5.97 15.24 -17.63
C TYR A 47 -7.18 16.19 -17.72
N HIS A 48 -7.65 16.53 -18.92
CA HIS A 48 -8.84 17.38 -19.07
C HIS A 48 -10.14 16.67 -18.70
N GLN A 49 -10.22 15.36 -18.91
CA GLN A 49 -11.39 14.54 -18.66
C GLN A 49 -11.58 14.13 -17.22
N THR A 50 -10.61 14.40 -16.35
CA THR A 50 -10.69 13.96 -14.94
C THR A 50 -10.67 15.12 -13.95
N ASN A 51 -11.40 14.92 -12.83
CA ASN A 51 -11.29 15.72 -11.62
C ASN A 51 -10.62 14.94 -10.48
N VAL A 52 -10.04 13.77 -10.80
CA VAL A 52 -9.35 12.92 -9.82
C VAL A 52 -7.90 12.79 -10.23
N LEU A 53 -7.00 13.33 -9.40
CA LEU A 53 -5.57 13.25 -9.60
C LEU A 53 -4.91 12.42 -8.51
N GLY A 54 -3.90 11.65 -8.86
CA GLY A 54 -3.02 10.93 -7.95
C GLY A 54 -1.69 11.65 -7.82
N VAL A 55 -1.26 11.96 -6.60
CA VAL A 55 0.08 12.48 -6.32
C VAL A 55 1.04 11.31 -6.23
N LEU A 56 2.10 11.31 -7.04
CA LEU A 56 3.17 10.30 -6.93
C LEU A 56 4.01 10.52 -5.68
N THR A 57 4.35 9.44 -4.98
CA THR A 57 5.14 9.52 -3.76
C THR A 57 6.65 9.53 -4.06
N ARG A 58 7.08 10.38 -5.01
CA ARG A 58 8.50 10.54 -5.38
C ARG A 58 9.24 11.46 -4.43
N SER A 59 8.70 12.67 -4.23
CA SER A 59 9.25 13.69 -3.31
C SER A 59 8.61 13.67 -1.92
N VAL A 60 7.55 12.89 -1.73
CA VAL A 60 6.78 12.79 -0.49
C VAL A 60 6.53 11.33 -0.11
N TRP A 61 6.16 11.11 1.15
CA TRP A 61 5.59 9.85 1.61
C TRP A 61 4.28 10.11 2.38
N CYS A 62 3.47 9.09 2.50
CA CYS A 62 2.12 9.23 3.02
C CYS A 62 1.79 8.08 3.98
N ILE A 63 1.23 8.42 5.14
CA ILE A 63 0.53 7.48 6.01
C ILE A 63 -0.94 7.52 5.58
N ASP A 64 -1.44 6.43 5.03
CA ASP A 64 -2.82 6.27 4.60
C ASP A 64 -3.59 5.50 5.69
N ILE A 65 -4.53 6.20 6.32
CA ILE A 65 -5.31 5.71 7.46
C ILE A 65 -6.73 5.49 6.98
N ASP A 66 -7.12 4.23 6.92
CA ASP A 66 -8.49 3.86 6.57
C ASP A 66 -9.37 3.73 7.81
N VAL A 67 -10.64 4.10 7.64
CA VAL A 67 -11.74 3.82 8.56
C VAL A 67 -12.71 2.91 7.81
N ASP A 68 -13.44 2.06 8.51
CA ASP A 68 -14.54 1.33 7.89
C ASP A 68 -14.09 0.19 6.95
N HIS A 69 -13.14 -0.63 7.38
CA HIS A 69 -12.88 -1.93 6.73
C HIS A 69 -13.99 -2.95 7.10
N GLU A 70 -14.24 -3.91 6.21
CA GLU A 70 -15.25 -4.98 6.36
C GLU A 70 -15.13 -5.76 7.69
N ASP A 71 -13.95 -5.74 8.32
CA ASP A 71 -13.68 -6.37 9.61
C ASP A 71 -13.80 -5.40 10.82
N GLY A 72 -14.35 -4.19 10.62
CA GLY A 72 -14.57 -3.20 11.69
C GLY A 72 -13.30 -2.57 12.26
N LYS A 73 -12.14 -2.79 11.64
CA LYS A 73 -10.87 -2.20 12.07
C LYS A 73 -10.79 -0.73 11.69
N ASN A 74 -10.19 0.07 12.59
CA ASN A 74 -10.03 1.51 12.45
C ASN A 74 -8.54 1.86 12.57
N GLY A 75 -7.96 2.42 11.50
CA GLY A 75 -6.56 2.78 11.46
C GLY A 75 -6.12 3.80 12.50
N PHE A 76 -7.04 4.67 12.97
CA PHE A 76 -6.73 5.61 14.06
C PHE A 76 -6.49 4.86 15.37
N GLU A 77 -7.29 3.84 15.67
CA GLU A 77 -7.09 3.02 16.87
C GLU A 77 -5.80 2.20 16.78
N SER A 78 -5.46 1.73 15.58
CA SER A 78 -4.19 1.04 15.33
C SER A 78 -2.98 1.95 15.60
N LEU A 79 -3.02 3.20 15.15
CA LEU A 79 -1.93 4.15 15.37
C LEU A 79 -1.75 4.54 16.84
N LYS A 80 -2.82 4.59 17.64
CA LYS A 80 -2.73 4.88 19.08
C LYS A 80 -1.88 3.86 19.85
N GLN A 81 -1.67 2.68 19.29
CA GLN A 81 -0.93 1.60 19.93
C GLN A 81 0.58 1.68 19.69
N ILE A 82 1.06 2.54 18.77
CA ILE A 82 2.50 2.64 18.51
C ILE A 82 3.20 3.50 19.57
N PRO A 83 4.46 3.18 19.93
CA PRO A 83 5.24 3.95 20.91
C PRO A 83 5.47 5.42 20.52
N TYR A 84 5.34 5.73 19.22
CA TYR A 84 5.59 7.06 18.63
C TYR A 84 4.30 7.85 18.36
N TYR A 85 3.19 7.49 18.96
CA TYR A 85 1.90 8.12 18.67
C TYR A 85 1.91 9.65 18.92
N ASP A 86 2.43 10.09 20.06
CA ASP A 86 2.48 11.53 20.40
C ASP A 86 3.42 12.30 19.46
N GLU A 87 4.54 11.69 19.05
CA GLU A 87 5.45 12.23 18.04
C GLU A 87 4.73 12.38 16.70
N LEU A 88 3.99 11.35 16.26
CA LEU A 88 3.19 11.38 15.04
C LEU A 88 2.11 12.44 15.09
N VAL A 89 1.37 12.57 16.19
CA VAL A 89 0.31 13.58 16.36
C VAL A 89 0.89 14.99 16.25
N THR A 90 2.03 15.25 16.89
CA THR A 90 2.74 16.53 16.80
C THR A 90 3.14 16.86 15.37
N ASN A 91 3.71 15.90 14.65
CA ASN A 91 4.08 16.06 13.24
C ASN A 91 2.85 16.27 12.34
N ALA A 92 1.77 15.54 12.57
CA ALA A 92 0.53 15.66 11.79
C ALA A 92 -0.14 17.04 11.92
N GLN A 93 0.00 17.72 13.06
CA GLN A 93 -0.48 19.10 13.24
C GLN A 93 0.27 20.10 12.37
N ASN A 94 1.52 19.82 12.03
CA ASN A 94 2.43 20.73 11.35
C ASN A 94 2.66 20.37 9.86
N THR A 95 1.91 19.42 9.32
CA THR A 95 2.03 19.00 7.91
C THR A 95 0.68 18.96 7.21
N LEU A 96 0.72 18.72 5.90
CA LEU A 96 -0.48 18.50 5.09
C LEU A 96 -1.19 17.22 5.51
N VAL A 97 -2.43 17.38 5.96
CA VAL A 97 -3.33 16.25 6.22
C VAL A 97 -4.55 16.37 5.31
N GLN A 98 -4.82 15.31 4.56
CA GLN A 98 -6.04 15.21 3.77
C GLN A 98 -7.07 14.33 4.50
N THR A 99 -8.34 14.65 4.33
CA THR A 99 -9.46 13.78 4.72
C THR A 99 -9.96 13.09 3.47
N THR A 100 -9.97 11.75 3.48
CA THR A 100 -10.47 10.96 2.35
C THR A 100 -11.99 11.03 2.26
N ALA A 101 -12.54 10.62 1.13
CA ALA A 101 -13.99 10.61 0.92
C ALA A 101 -14.76 9.67 1.88
N SER A 102 -14.08 8.65 2.42
CA SER A 102 -14.62 7.69 3.40
C SER A 102 -14.37 8.09 4.86
N GLY A 103 -13.77 9.25 5.11
CA GLY A 103 -13.48 9.72 6.48
C GLY A 103 -12.09 9.37 7.02
N GLY A 104 -11.32 8.56 6.31
CA GLY A 104 -9.92 8.28 6.62
C GLY A 104 -9.02 9.51 6.44
N LYS A 105 -7.72 9.33 6.65
CA LYS A 105 -6.72 10.41 6.52
C LYS A 105 -5.51 9.98 5.71
N HIS A 106 -4.98 10.92 4.94
CA HIS A 106 -3.61 10.90 4.43
C HIS A 106 -2.79 11.91 5.21
N ILE A 107 -1.75 11.48 5.92
CA ILE A 107 -0.77 12.37 6.56
C ILE A 107 0.46 12.36 5.67
N ILE A 108 0.85 13.51 5.13
CA ILE A 108 1.83 13.62 4.05
C ILE A 108 3.06 14.37 4.53
N PHE A 109 4.24 13.82 4.28
CA PHE A 109 5.54 14.39 4.64
C PHE A 109 6.46 14.45 3.44
N LYS A 110 7.38 15.42 3.40
CA LYS A 110 8.50 15.44 2.45
C LYS A 110 9.48 14.33 2.80
N LYS A 111 10.09 13.74 1.80
CA LYS A 111 11.19 12.79 1.97
C LYS A 111 12.49 13.49 2.33
N HIS A 112 13.33 12.80 3.11
CA HIS A 112 14.73 13.16 3.32
C HIS A 112 15.60 12.49 2.23
N ASP A 113 16.65 13.17 1.79
CA ASP A 113 17.55 12.66 0.73
C ASP A 113 18.35 11.42 1.16
N ASN A 114 18.54 11.21 2.46
CA ASN A 114 19.36 10.14 3.03
C ASN A 114 18.57 8.94 3.55
N ILE A 115 17.27 8.88 3.31
CA ILE A 115 16.39 7.75 3.70
C ILE A 115 15.94 7.01 2.44
N GLU A 116 16.09 5.69 2.45
CA GLU A 116 15.55 4.83 1.41
C GLU A 116 14.08 4.50 1.71
N TYR A 117 13.18 5.06 0.91
CA TYR A 117 11.75 4.93 1.10
C TYR A 117 11.16 3.75 0.32
N GLY A 118 10.41 2.92 1.00
CA GLY A 118 9.67 1.80 0.42
C GLY A 118 8.21 1.80 0.84
N GLN A 119 7.38 1.09 0.10
CA GLN A 119 5.99 0.88 0.45
C GLN A 119 5.86 -0.17 1.55
N LYS A 120 4.92 0.03 2.51
CA LYS A 120 4.50 -0.98 3.48
C LYS A 120 2.97 -1.03 3.53
N LEU A 121 2.40 -1.98 2.78
CA LEU A 121 0.97 -2.26 2.83
C LEU A 121 0.66 -3.05 4.11
N GLY A 122 -0.45 -2.70 4.76
CA GLY A 122 -0.83 -3.31 6.04
C GLY A 122 0.23 -3.11 7.12
N TYR A 123 0.85 -1.92 7.16
CA TYR A 123 1.83 -1.56 8.19
C TYR A 123 1.27 -1.77 9.60
N LEU A 124 0.02 -1.33 9.79
CA LEU A 124 -0.85 -1.71 10.90
C LEU A 124 -2.23 -2.06 10.33
N PRO A 125 -3.15 -2.65 11.11
CA PRO A 125 -4.53 -2.83 10.68
C PRO A 125 -5.13 -1.49 10.21
N SER A 126 -5.60 -1.44 8.96
CA SER A 126 -6.15 -0.24 8.30
C SER A 126 -5.19 0.96 8.20
N VAL A 127 -3.87 0.71 8.18
CA VAL A 127 -2.84 1.74 7.96
C VAL A 127 -1.81 1.24 6.95
N ASP A 128 -1.67 1.98 5.85
CA ASP A 128 -0.66 1.76 4.83
C ASP A 128 0.40 2.88 4.84
N ILE A 129 1.64 2.52 4.52
CA ILE A 129 2.71 3.50 4.24
C ILE A 129 2.96 3.51 2.73
N LYS A 130 2.64 4.61 2.07
CA LYS A 130 2.88 4.85 0.65
C LYS A 130 4.11 5.72 0.48
N ALA A 131 5.19 5.14 -0.01
CA ALA A 131 6.46 5.83 -0.13
C ALA A 131 7.33 5.37 -1.31
N HIS A 132 6.98 4.27 -2.00
CA HIS A 132 7.69 3.84 -3.20
C HIS A 132 7.42 4.82 -4.36
N HIS A 133 8.42 5.10 -5.21
CA HIS A 133 8.31 6.12 -6.29
C HIS A 133 7.16 5.87 -7.29
N ASN A 134 6.70 4.64 -7.43
CA ASN A 134 5.53 4.26 -8.24
C ASN A 134 4.22 4.20 -7.43
N ASN A 135 4.22 4.61 -6.16
CA ASN A 135 2.99 4.76 -5.40
C ASN A 135 2.34 6.11 -5.65
N TYR A 136 1.07 6.19 -5.34
CA TYR A 136 0.32 7.44 -5.33
C TYR A 136 -0.78 7.43 -4.27
N PHE A 137 -1.23 8.61 -3.90
CA PHE A 137 -2.44 8.86 -3.14
C PHE A 137 -3.31 9.90 -3.85
N VAL A 138 -4.62 9.90 -3.60
CA VAL A 138 -5.54 10.83 -4.26
C VAL A 138 -5.31 12.25 -3.74
N LEU A 139 -5.15 13.22 -4.66
CA LEU A 139 -4.98 14.63 -4.34
C LEU A 139 -6.25 15.23 -3.74
N ALA A 140 -6.12 16.05 -2.69
CA ALA A 140 -7.24 16.84 -2.16
C ALA A 140 -7.82 17.79 -3.24
N GLY A 141 -9.14 17.97 -3.19
CA GLY A 141 -9.90 18.62 -4.27
C GLY A 141 -10.45 17.62 -5.31
N SER A 142 -9.92 16.40 -5.36
CA SER A 142 -10.47 15.33 -6.20
C SER A 142 -11.83 14.85 -5.67
N ARG A 143 -12.74 14.56 -6.60
CA ARG A 143 -14.06 13.97 -6.29
C ARG A 143 -14.17 12.58 -6.93
N THR A 144 -14.18 11.56 -6.10
CA THR A 144 -14.40 10.16 -6.49
C THR A 144 -15.86 9.76 -6.36
N VAL A 145 -16.20 8.53 -6.70
CA VAL A 145 -17.55 7.96 -6.46
C VAL A 145 -17.94 7.98 -4.98
N LYS A 146 -16.97 7.92 -4.07
CA LYS A 146 -17.20 7.96 -2.61
C LYS A 146 -17.32 9.38 -2.06
N GLY A 147 -16.92 10.42 -2.81
CA GLY A 147 -17.03 11.80 -2.37
C GLY A 147 -15.76 12.63 -2.59
N LEU A 148 -15.69 13.77 -1.90
CA LEU A 148 -14.65 14.78 -2.04
C LEU A 148 -13.50 14.56 -1.05
N TYR A 149 -12.27 14.64 -1.55
CA TYR A 149 -11.07 14.72 -0.71
C TYR A 149 -10.82 16.17 -0.28
N LYS A 150 -10.61 16.39 1.01
CA LYS A 150 -10.38 17.73 1.60
C LYS A 150 -8.98 17.78 2.22
N HIS A 151 -8.47 18.97 2.55
CA HIS A 151 -7.20 19.15 3.24
C HIS A 151 -7.30 20.22 4.33
N ASN A 152 -6.33 20.21 5.26
CA ASN A 152 -6.25 21.13 6.40
C ASN A 152 -5.67 22.52 6.05
N GLY A 153 -5.19 22.74 4.82
CA GLY A 153 -4.60 24.02 4.38
C GLY A 153 -3.14 24.23 4.83
N VAL A 154 -2.54 23.27 5.51
CA VAL A 154 -1.13 23.33 5.96
C VAL A 154 -0.21 22.85 4.84
N ASN A 155 0.99 23.42 4.72
CA ASN A 155 2.00 22.99 3.77
C ASN A 155 2.61 21.65 4.20
N VAL A 156 3.09 20.86 3.21
CA VAL A 156 3.83 19.64 3.50
C VAL A 156 5.14 19.97 4.20
N SER A 157 5.40 19.37 5.36
CA SER A 157 6.63 19.50 6.12
C SER A 157 7.47 18.20 6.04
N VAL A 158 8.69 18.28 6.51
CA VAL A 158 9.56 17.12 6.77
C VAL A 158 9.18 16.54 8.12
N TYR A 159 9.17 15.22 8.25
CA TYR A 159 8.93 14.55 9.53
C TYR A 159 10.06 14.85 10.53
N GLN A 160 9.72 15.09 11.78
CA GLN A 160 10.69 15.34 12.85
C GLN A 160 10.55 14.25 13.91
N GLY A 161 11.60 13.44 14.05
CA GLY A 161 11.64 12.40 15.08
C GLY A 161 12.16 11.05 14.61
N GLU A 162 11.87 10.02 15.40
CA GLU A 162 12.41 8.68 15.21
C GLU A 162 11.48 7.75 14.45
N PHE A 163 10.19 8.02 14.42
CA PHE A 163 9.21 7.11 13.81
C PHE A 163 9.47 6.88 12.32
N GLU A 164 9.74 7.94 11.54
CA GLU A 164 10.08 7.81 10.12
C GLU A 164 11.31 6.93 9.91
N LYS A 165 12.38 7.16 10.68
CA LYS A 165 13.60 6.35 10.63
C LYS A 165 13.30 4.87 10.94
N ARG A 166 12.40 4.61 11.89
CA ARG A 166 11.98 3.26 12.26
C ARG A 166 11.19 2.58 11.16
N ILE A 167 10.27 3.31 10.51
CA ILE A 167 9.53 2.79 9.36
C ILE A 167 10.48 2.36 8.25
N PHE A 168 11.46 3.20 7.90
CA PHE A 168 12.30 3.03 6.71
C PHE A 168 13.70 2.49 6.98
N SER A 169 14.04 2.15 8.23
CA SER A 169 15.34 1.53 8.54
C SER A 169 15.44 0.14 7.90
N LYS A 170 16.64 -0.18 7.40
CA LYS A 170 16.98 -1.53 6.88
C LYS A 170 17.06 -2.60 8.00
N ALA A 171 17.09 -2.19 9.26
CA ALA A 171 17.14 -3.09 10.40
C ALA A 171 15.76 -3.76 10.58
N GLY A 172 15.60 -4.94 10.02
CA GLY A 172 14.39 -5.73 9.97
C GLY A 172 13.74 -6.11 11.31
N ASN A 173 14.33 -5.72 12.45
CA ASN A 173 13.88 -6.13 13.78
C ASN A 173 12.81 -5.21 14.40
N TYR A 174 12.57 -4.02 13.85
CA TYR A 174 11.67 -3.05 14.48
C TYR A 174 10.22 -3.14 14.02
N THR A 175 9.97 -3.64 12.81
CA THR A 175 8.59 -3.90 12.35
C THR A 175 7.91 -4.95 13.25
N GLN A 176 8.71 -5.91 13.75
CA GLN A 176 8.23 -6.95 14.66
C GLN A 176 7.82 -6.38 16.03
N GLN A 177 8.59 -5.44 16.61
CA GLN A 177 8.26 -4.86 17.93
C GLN A 177 7.03 -3.93 17.90
N VAL A 178 6.80 -3.23 16.79
CA VAL A 178 5.60 -2.37 16.63
C VAL A 178 4.36 -3.21 16.29
N LEU A 179 4.54 -4.38 15.67
CA LEU A 179 3.45 -5.27 15.28
C LEU A 179 3.18 -6.39 16.30
N GLU A 180 4.01 -6.57 17.35
CA GLU A 180 3.78 -7.62 18.35
C GLU A 180 2.39 -7.60 19.03
N PRO A 181 1.78 -6.45 19.32
CA PRO A 181 0.40 -6.41 19.79
C PRO A 181 -0.62 -6.90 18.74
N TYR A 182 -0.24 -6.83 17.45
CA TYR A 182 -1.07 -7.21 16.32
C TYR A 182 -0.64 -8.51 15.64
N SER A 183 0.47 -9.13 16.08
CA SER A 183 0.77 -10.49 15.68
C SER A 183 -0.37 -11.36 16.18
N ILE A 184 -1.21 -11.74 15.22
CA ILE A 184 -2.37 -12.58 15.46
C ILE A 184 -1.89 -13.80 16.26
N LYS A 185 -2.22 -13.86 17.56
CA LYS A 185 -2.06 -15.05 18.41
C LYS A 185 -2.99 -16.19 17.97
N ARG A 186 -3.19 -16.35 16.68
CA ARG A 186 -3.58 -17.57 16.02
C ARG A 186 -2.38 -18.08 15.25
N ALA A 187 -1.27 -18.20 15.99
CA ALA A 187 -0.12 -18.87 15.50
C ALA A 187 -0.51 -20.31 15.18
N LEU A 188 -0.34 -20.69 13.93
CA LEU A 188 0.02 -22.06 13.66
C LEU A 188 1.28 -22.34 14.49
N PRO A 189 1.27 -23.35 15.38
CA PRO A 189 2.42 -23.62 16.23
C PRO A 189 3.62 -23.95 15.33
N ASN A 190 4.73 -23.25 15.54
CA ASN A 190 6.06 -23.47 14.98
C ASN A 190 6.46 -22.82 13.63
N TYR A 191 5.80 -21.77 13.15
CA TYR A 191 6.31 -21.02 11.99
C TYR A 191 6.93 -19.68 12.42
N SER A 192 8.26 -19.60 12.35
CA SER A 192 8.99 -18.33 12.53
C SER A 192 8.94 -17.55 11.22
N PHE A 193 8.24 -16.42 11.21
CA PHE A 193 8.24 -15.50 10.07
C PHE A 193 9.45 -14.59 10.13
N SER A 194 10.51 -14.91 9.39
CA SER A 194 11.65 -14.03 9.23
C SER A 194 11.53 -13.21 7.94
N HIS A 195 11.47 -11.91 8.11
CA HIS A 195 11.79 -10.80 7.20
C HIS A 195 11.31 -10.83 5.76
N VAL A 196 10.42 -9.85 5.41
CA VAL A 196 10.21 -9.45 4.01
C VAL A 196 9.92 -7.98 3.83
N SER A 197 10.68 -7.38 2.95
CA SER A 197 10.45 -6.06 2.39
C SER A 197 9.92 -6.19 0.94
N GLY A 198 8.81 -5.50 0.58
CA GLY A 198 8.43 -5.32 -0.81
C GLY A 198 6.95 -5.59 -1.18
N GLY A 199 6.38 -4.74 -2.00
CA GLY A 199 4.95 -4.54 -2.27
C GLY A 199 4.09 -5.69 -2.80
N LYS A 200 4.64 -6.78 -3.36
CA LYS A 200 3.86 -7.99 -3.73
C LYS A 200 3.62 -8.94 -2.56
N VAL A 201 4.35 -8.77 -1.49
CA VAL A 201 4.38 -9.63 -0.31
C VAL A 201 3.08 -9.60 0.48
N GLY A 202 2.42 -8.46 0.59
CA GLY A 202 1.18 -8.33 1.34
C GLY A 202 0.03 -9.16 0.77
N GLU A 203 -0.13 -9.17 -0.57
CA GLU A 203 -1.15 -10.00 -1.22
C GLU A 203 -0.75 -11.47 -1.22
N GLY A 204 0.53 -11.80 -1.43
CA GLY A 204 1.01 -13.17 -1.34
C GLY A 204 0.85 -13.76 0.04
N LYS A 205 1.13 -12.98 1.10
CA LYS A 205 0.87 -13.39 2.49
C LYS A 205 -0.61 -13.62 2.77
N ARG A 206 -1.48 -12.73 2.28
CA ARG A 206 -2.94 -12.91 2.42
C ARG A 206 -3.43 -14.14 1.64
N ALA A 207 -2.90 -14.35 0.43
CA ALA A 207 -3.21 -15.54 -0.36
C ALA A 207 -2.77 -16.82 0.36
N TYR A 208 -1.56 -16.83 0.92
CA TYR A 208 -1.07 -17.95 1.74
C TYR A 208 -2.01 -18.25 2.91
N GLN A 209 -2.42 -17.20 3.63
CA GLN A 209 -3.32 -17.36 4.77
C GLN A 209 -4.71 -17.84 4.34
N ARG A 210 -5.28 -17.29 3.25
CA ARG A 210 -6.57 -17.78 2.72
C ARG A 210 -6.55 -19.26 2.37
N ILE A 211 -5.43 -19.74 1.82
CA ILE A 211 -5.28 -21.18 1.53
C ILE A 211 -5.29 -22.00 2.81
N ILE A 212 -4.48 -21.61 3.81
CA ILE A 212 -4.40 -22.33 5.09
C ILE A 212 -5.74 -22.33 5.82
N ASP A 213 -6.49 -21.23 5.74
CA ASP A 213 -7.80 -21.10 6.40
C ASP A 213 -8.95 -21.76 5.60
N GLY A 214 -8.66 -22.33 4.41
CA GLY A 214 -9.67 -22.93 3.52
C GLY A 214 -10.61 -21.89 2.89
N GLN A 215 -10.21 -20.61 2.86
CA GLN A 215 -11.01 -19.48 2.39
C GLN A 215 -10.64 -19.03 0.97
N SER A 216 -9.75 -19.75 0.28
CA SER A 216 -9.34 -19.40 -1.08
C SER A 216 -10.48 -19.65 -2.07
N GLU A 217 -10.93 -18.57 -2.72
CA GLU A 217 -11.95 -18.63 -3.79
C GLU A 217 -11.30 -18.83 -5.17
N TYR A 218 -10.13 -18.20 -5.38
CA TYR A 218 -9.36 -18.25 -6.62
C TYR A 218 -8.07 -19.05 -6.42
N ARG A 219 -8.20 -20.36 -6.20
CA ARG A 219 -7.16 -21.26 -5.70
C ARG A 219 -5.85 -21.22 -6.50
N ASN A 220 -5.89 -21.23 -7.83
CA ASN A 220 -4.70 -21.17 -8.68
C ASN A 220 -3.98 -19.82 -8.58
N ASP A 221 -4.72 -18.71 -8.54
CA ASP A 221 -4.18 -17.36 -8.39
C ASP A 221 -3.62 -17.15 -6.98
N ASP A 222 -4.34 -17.61 -5.97
CA ASP A 222 -3.87 -17.57 -4.57
C ASP A 222 -2.64 -18.46 -4.38
N LEU A 223 -2.60 -19.66 -4.98
CA LEU A 223 -1.42 -20.53 -4.91
C LEU A 223 -0.20 -19.87 -5.55
N TYR A 224 -0.34 -19.28 -6.74
CA TYR A 224 0.76 -18.57 -7.39
C TYR A 224 1.30 -17.42 -6.52
N LYS A 225 0.41 -16.59 -5.96
CA LYS A 225 0.78 -15.48 -5.08
C LYS A 225 1.40 -15.95 -3.78
N ALA A 226 0.84 -17.01 -3.17
CA ALA A 226 1.33 -17.59 -1.93
C ALA A 226 2.72 -18.20 -2.09
N VAL A 227 2.97 -18.93 -3.17
CA VAL A 227 4.29 -19.51 -3.47
C VAL A 227 5.31 -18.40 -3.76
N SER A 228 4.98 -17.41 -4.57
CA SER A 228 5.86 -16.26 -4.82
C SER A 228 6.23 -15.55 -3.52
N TYR A 229 5.27 -15.37 -2.61
CA TYR A 229 5.52 -14.86 -1.27
C TYR A 229 6.43 -15.79 -0.47
N ALA A 230 6.13 -17.08 -0.43
CA ALA A 230 6.87 -18.05 0.37
C ALA A 230 8.34 -18.15 -0.06
N VAL A 231 8.61 -18.16 -1.37
CA VAL A 231 9.97 -18.16 -1.93
C VAL A 231 10.73 -16.89 -1.57
N GLN A 232 10.11 -15.71 -1.76
CA GLN A 232 10.74 -14.43 -1.45
C GLN A 232 11.02 -14.25 0.05
N CYS A 233 10.23 -14.91 0.89
CA CYS A 233 10.24 -14.74 2.35
C CYS A 233 10.90 -15.90 3.09
N ASN A 234 11.38 -16.89 2.36
CA ASN A 234 11.89 -18.15 2.92
C ASN A 234 10.87 -18.81 3.88
N VAL A 235 9.58 -18.81 3.48
CA VAL A 235 8.48 -19.48 4.18
C VAL A 235 8.28 -20.85 3.54
N ASP A 236 7.93 -21.85 4.36
CA ASP A 236 7.66 -23.19 3.87
C ASP A 236 6.43 -23.23 2.95
N ILE A 237 6.54 -23.90 1.79
CA ILE A 237 5.44 -24.08 0.83
C ILE A 237 4.63 -25.36 1.07
N GLU A 238 5.15 -26.31 1.85
CA GLU A 238 4.49 -27.59 2.09
C GLU A 238 3.06 -27.45 2.65
N PRO A 239 2.75 -26.50 3.56
CA PRO A 239 1.38 -26.31 4.04
C PRO A 239 0.37 -25.98 2.93
N LEU A 240 0.82 -25.41 1.79
CA LEU A 240 -0.05 -25.09 0.65
C LEU A 240 -0.53 -26.32 -0.09
N ARG A 241 0.05 -27.51 0.16
CA ARG A 241 -0.38 -28.80 -0.43
C ARG A 241 -1.79 -29.20 -0.02
N ILE A 242 -2.36 -28.55 1.01
CA ILE A 242 -3.76 -28.73 1.40
C ILE A 242 -4.73 -28.48 0.23
N LEU A 243 -4.32 -27.72 -0.80
CA LEU A 243 -5.12 -27.51 -2.00
C LEU A 243 -5.17 -28.71 -2.94
N ILE A 244 -4.25 -29.69 -2.82
CA ILE A 244 -4.22 -30.87 -3.69
C ILE A 244 -5.39 -31.76 -3.33
N GLY A 245 -6.25 -32.02 -4.33
CA GLY A 245 -7.44 -32.83 -4.12
C GLY A 245 -8.63 -32.09 -3.50
N ASP A 246 -8.46 -30.85 -3.08
CA ASP A 246 -9.58 -30.01 -2.64
C ASP A 246 -10.53 -29.74 -3.80
N ASN A 247 -11.81 -30.07 -3.64
CA ASN A 247 -12.84 -29.95 -4.66
C ASN A 247 -13.78 -28.80 -4.31
N LYS A 248 -13.75 -27.75 -5.12
CA LYS A 248 -14.66 -26.62 -4.99
C LYS A 248 -15.43 -26.46 -6.31
N ASN A 249 -16.71 -26.76 -6.30
CA ASN A 249 -17.61 -26.65 -7.47
C ASN A 249 -17.16 -27.49 -8.71
N GLY A 250 -16.54 -28.65 -8.49
CA GLY A 250 -16.06 -29.51 -9.56
C GLY A 250 -14.65 -29.18 -10.07
N ASP A 251 -14.03 -28.13 -9.56
CA ASP A 251 -12.65 -27.77 -9.86
C ASP A 251 -11.72 -28.37 -8.78
N VAL A 252 -10.75 -29.19 -9.20
CA VAL A 252 -9.83 -29.92 -8.34
C VAL A 252 -8.40 -29.60 -8.76
N ILE A 253 -7.61 -29.05 -7.83
CA ILE A 253 -6.16 -28.87 -8.08
C ILE A 253 -5.48 -30.23 -8.00
N SER A 254 -4.94 -30.67 -9.12
CA SER A 254 -4.13 -31.88 -9.20
C SER A 254 -2.69 -31.65 -8.72
N GLU A 255 -2.00 -32.71 -8.31
CA GLU A 255 -0.56 -32.67 -7.99
C GLU A 255 0.26 -32.00 -9.11
N ARG A 256 -0.03 -32.37 -10.36
CA ARG A 256 0.65 -31.81 -11.55
C ARG A 256 0.43 -30.31 -11.71
N GLU A 257 -0.77 -29.81 -11.43
CA GLU A 257 -1.08 -28.39 -11.48
C GLU A 257 -0.39 -27.64 -10.33
N TRP A 258 -0.41 -28.20 -9.13
CA TRP A 258 0.31 -27.66 -7.98
C TRP A 258 1.81 -27.51 -8.31
N GLU A 259 2.48 -28.56 -8.77
CA GLU A 259 3.89 -28.51 -9.15
C GLU A 259 4.18 -27.52 -10.29
N ALA A 260 3.30 -27.41 -11.28
CA ALA A 260 3.45 -26.46 -12.38
C ALA A 260 3.37 -25.02 -11.88
N THR A 261 2.42 -24.73 -10.98
CA THR A 261 2.24 -23.42 -10.38
C THR A 261 3.43 -23.06 -9.49
N VAL A 262 3.90 -23.99 -8.65
CA VAL A 262 5.11 -23.82 -7.82
C VAL A 262 6.33 -23.49 -8.68
N ARG A 263 6.59 -24.24 -9.74
CA ARG A 263 7.71 -23.97 -10.67
C ARG A 263 7.61 -22.60 -11.34
N SER A 264 6.39 -22.17 -11.68
CA SER A 264 6.17 -20.86 -12.30
C SER A 264 6.38 -19.70 -11.33
N ALA A 265 5.92 -19.86 -10.10
CA ALA A 265 5.97 -18.83 -9.06
C ALA A 265 7.36 -18.70 -8.38
N SER A 266 8.23 -19.72 -8.55
CA SER A 266 9.59 -19.76 -7.98
C SER A 266 10.67 -19.20 -8.91
N ARG A 267 10.29 -18.72 -10.12
CA ARG A 267 11.20 -18.08 -11.09
C ARG A 267 11.28 -16.58 -10.87
#